data_6519c4573f0fd8fbf1a3f6a2f3e99be3
#
_entry.id   6519c4573f0fd8fbf1a3f6a2f3e99be3
#
_cell.length_a   1.000
_cell.length_b   1.000
_cell.length_c   1.000
_cell.angle_alpha   90.00
_cell.angle_beta   90.00
_cell.angle_gamma   90.00
#
_symmetry.space_group_name_H-M   'P 1'
#
loop_
_entity.id
_entity.type
_entity.pdbx_description
1 polymer ?
#
loop_
_entity_poly.entity_id
_entity_poly.type
_entity_poly.pdbx_seq_one_letter_code
_entity_poly.pdbx_strand_id
1 'polypeptide(L)'
;MVIAISVLTGLVLFLGAGLLWAGKRLKPDQTSLTEQVNALLPQTQCAQCGYPGCRPYAQAIADGEADINQCPPGGEEGVQALADLLGIEPKPLDTSHGESKPPIVAVIDEDRCIGCTLCIQACPVDAIIGASRQMHTVIESECTGCELCLPPCPVDCIDLVDRAQPYVPPKPRLETIPVRIRAA
;
A
#
# COMPACT_ATOMS: atom_id res chain seq x y z
N MET A 1 -5.71 -17.62 44.75
CA MET A 1 -4.69 -17.33 43.72
C MET A 1 -4.53 -18.50 42.75
N VAL A 2 -4.27 -19.73 43.24
CA VAL A 2 -4.07 -20.94 42.37
C VAL A 2 -5.26 -21.22 41.45
N ILE A 3 -6.50 -21.13 41.94
CA ILE A 3 -7.71 -21.36 41.14
C ILE A 3 -7.84 -20.34 40.01
N ALA A 4 -7.56 -19.07 40.27
CA ALA A 4 -7.62 -18.03 39.22
C ALA A 4 -6.58 -18.27 38.11
N ILE A 5 -5.36 -18.68 38.46
CA ILE A 5 -4.31 -19.01 37.53
C ILE A 5 -4.69 -20.23 36.68
N SER A 6 -5.22 -21.30 37.30
CA SER A 6 -5.62 -22.49 36.57
C SER A 6 -6.79 -22.24 35.59
N VAL A 7 -7.76 -21.42 35.98
CA VAL A 7 -8.89 -21.03 35.10
C VAL A 7 -8.37 -20.19 33.93
N LEU A 8 -7.48 -19.22 34.18
CA LEU A 8 -6.92 -18.38 33.13
C LEU A 8 -6.09 -19.21 32.14
N THR A 9 -5.24 -20.09 32.66
CA THR A 9 -4.41 -20.99 31.82
C THR A 9 -5.30 -21.91 30.97
N GLY A 10 -6.35 -22.48 31.56
CA GLY A 10 -7.32 -23.32 30.84
C GLY A 10 -8.01 -22.55 29.71
N LEU A 11 -8.42 -21.32 29.96
CA LEU A 11 -9.07 -20.46 28.96
C LEU A 11 -8.11 -20.13 27.79
N VAL A 12 -6.85 -19.76 28.09
CA VAL A 12 -5.83 -19.46 27.06
C VAL A 12 -5.55 -20.69 26.20
N LEU A 13 -5.40 -21.87 26.81
CA LEU A 13 -5.18 -23.13 26.07
C LEU A 13 -6.38 -23.47 25.19
N PHE A 14 -7.61 -23.32 25.71
CA PHE A 14 -8.82 -23.57 24.94
C PHE A 14 -8.96 -22.63 23.73
N LEU A 15 -8.75 -21.33 23.93
CA LEU A 15 -8.79 -20.33 22.85
C LEU A 15 -7.67 -20.57 21.84
N GLY A 16 -6.45 -20.86 22.31
CA GLY A 16 -5.32 -21.20 21.42
C GLY A 16 -5.57 -22.44 20.58
N ALA A 17 -6.09 -23.51 21.18
CA ALA A 17 -6.48 -24.71 20.45
C ALA A 17 -7.61 -24.45 19.44
N GLY A 18 -8.60 -23.63 19.81
CA GLY A 18 -9.69 -23.21 18.93
C GLY A 18 -9.19 -22.42 17.72
N LEU A 19 -8.28 -21.47 17.93
CA LEU A 19 -7.66 -20.70 16.84
C LEU A 19 -6.81 -21.57 15.92
N LEU A 20 -6.01 -22.49 16.47
CA LEU A 20 -5.23 -23.44 15.67
C LEU A 20 -6.12 -24.37 14.84
N TRP A 21 -7.21 -24.84 15.41
CA TRP A 21 -8.18 -25.67 14.70
C TRP A 21 -8.89 -24.89 13.60
N ALA A 22 -9.36 -23.66 13.89
CA ALA A 22 -9.97 -22.77 12.92
C ALA A 22 -9.00 -22.43 11.78
N GLY A 23 -7.74 -22.10 12.08
CA GLY A 23 -6.71 -21.82 11.08
C GLY A 23 -6.40 -22.98 10.15
N LYS A 24 -6.52 -24.25 10.64
CA LYS A 24 -6.39 -25.43 9.79
C LYS A 24 -7.61 -25.65 8.89
N ARG A 25 -8.81 -25.29 9.36
CA ARG A 25 -10.07 -25.46 8.61
C ARG A 25 -10.33 -24.33 7.62
N LEU A 26 -9.86 -23.12 7.93
CA LEU A 26 -10.06 -21.90 7.13
C LEU A 26 -8.86 -21.60 6.22
N LYS A 27 -8.01 -22.60 5.90
CA LYS A 27 -6.96 -22.39 4.91
C LYS A 27 -7.59 -21.95 3.58
N PRO A 28 -7.16 -20.83 2.99
CA PRO A 28 -7.61 -20.46 1.65
C PRO A 28 -7.25 -21.58 0.67
N ASP A 29 -8.20 -21.91 -0.20
CA ASP A 29 -7.96 -22.90 -1.25
C ASP A 29 -6.99 -22.30 -2.28
N GLN A 30 -5.73 -22.70 -2.19
CA GLN A 30 -4.64 -22.26 -3.11
C GLN A 30 -4.89 -22.70 -4.57
N THR A 31 -5.88 -23.58 -4.79
CA THR A 31 -6.25 -24.04 -6.13
C THR A 31 -7.38 -23.22 -6.74
N SER A 32 -8.00 -22.32 -5.98
CA SER A 32 -9.05 -21.45 -6.50
C SER A 32 -8.52 -20.55 -7.62
N LEU A 33 -9.33 -20.28 -8.63
CA LEU A 33 -8.98 -19.38 -9.73
C LEU A 33 -8.54 -18.00 -9.20
N THR A 34 -9.22 -17.50 -8.17
CA THR A 34 -8.86 -16.25 -7.48
C THR A 34 -7.42 -16.25 -6.97
N GLU A 35 -6.95 -17.33 -6.36
CA GLU A 35 -5.57 -17.40 -5.84
C GLU A 35 -4.54 -17.49 -6.98
N GLN A 36 -4.87 -18.18 -8.07
CA GLN A 36 -4.02 -18.24 -9.25
C GLN A 36 -3.89 -16.85 -9.90
N VAL A 37 -5.00 -16.15 -10.08
CA VAL A 37 -5.02 -14.77 -10.58
C VAL A 37 -4.25 -13.85 -9.63
N ASN A 38 -4.50 -13.94 -8.32
CA ASN A 38 -3.83 -13.12 -7.32
C ASN A 38 -2.31 -13.32 -7.30
N ALA A 39 -1.83 -14.54 -7.55
CA ALA A 39 -0.40 -14.84 -7.62
C ALA A 39 0.31 -14.19 -8.81
N LEU A 40 -0.40 -13.88 -9.90
CA LEU A 40 0.14 -13.20 -11.08
C LEU A 40 0.14 -11.68 -10.93
N LEU A 41 -0.63 -11.12 -9.99
CA LEU A 41 -0.68 -9.67 -9.76
C LEU A 41 0.58 -9.19 -9.01
N PRO A 42 1.03 -7.94 -9.24
CA PRO A 42 2.29 -7.41 -8.71
C PRO A 42 2.34 -7.21 -7.19
N GLN A 43 1.24 -7.45 -6.49
CA GLN A 43 1.09 -7.33 -5.02
C GLN A 43 1.44 -5.95 -4.43
N THR A 44 1.40 -4.90 -5.25
CA THR A 44 1.69 -3.53 -4.81
C THR A 44 0.61 -2.92 -3.93
N GLN A 45 -0.59 -3.50 -3.89
CA GLN A 45 -1.75 -3.05 -3.10
C GLN A 45 -2.12 -1.56 -3.33
N CYS A 46 -1.79 -1.01 -4.51
CA CYS A 46 -1.85 0.44 -4.82
C CYS A 46 -3.25 0.99 -5.06
N ALA A 47 -4.27 0.14 -5.18
CA ALA A 47 -5.66 0.49 -5.46
C ALA A 47 -5.92 1.28 -6.78
N GLN A 48 -4.94 1.42 -7.68
CA GLN A 48 -5.11 2.13 -8.96
C GLN A 48 -6.18 1.50 -9.86
N CYS A 49 -6.33 0.17 -9.82
CA CYS A 49 -7.37 -0.55 -10.57
C CYS A 49 -8.80 -0.28 -10.05
N GLY A 50 -8.98 0.57 -9.03
CA GLY A 50 -10.27 0.86 -8.41
C GLY A 50 -10.71 -0.14 -7.32
N TYR A 51 -9.93 -1.19 -7.08
CA TYR A 51 -10.16 -2.17 -6.01
C TYR A 51 -9.26 -1.91 -4.80
N PRO A 52 -9.70 -2.23 -3.57
CA PRO A 52 -8.94 -1.92 -2.35
C PRO A 52 -7.69 -2.81 -2.14
N GLY A 53 -7.21 -3.47 -3.18
CA GLY A 53 -6.03 -4.32 -3.16
C GLY A 53 -6.03 -5.37 -4.26
N CYS A 54 -4.92 -6.10 -4.41
CA CYS A 54 -4.76 -7.09 -5.49
C CYS A 54 -5.73 -8.27 -5.36
N ARG A 55 -5.98 -8.77 -4.14
CA ARG A 55 -6.88 -9.91 -3.92
C ARG A 55 -8.35 -9.60 -4.25
N PRO A 56 -8.97 -8.47 -3.87
CA PRO A 56 -10.30 -8.08 -4.32
C PRO A 56 -10.40 -7.95 -5.84
N TYR A 57 -9.36 -7.42 -6.50
CA TYR A 57 -9.31 -7.36 -7.96
C TYR A 57 -9.23 -8.76 -8.58
N ALA A 58 -8.39 -9.65 -8.04
CA ALA A 58 -8.31 -11.05 -8.47
C ALA A 58 -9.65 -11.79 -8.32
N GLN A 59 -10.40 -11.51 -7.25
CA GLN A 59 -11.74 -12.07 -7.04
C GLN A 59 -12.70 -11.56 -8.12
N ALA A 60 -12.72 -10.25 -8.38
CA ALA A 60 -13.57 -9.66 -9.40
C ALA A 60 -13.27 -10.19 -10.82
N ILE A 61 -12.01 -10.45 -11.14
CA ILE A 61 -11.62 -11.13 -12.39
C ILE A 61 -12.16 -12.56 -12.42
N ALA A 62 -11.99 -13.32 -11.34
CA ALA A 62 -12.46 -14.70 -11.27
C ALA A 62 -13.97 -14.82 -11.36
N ASP A 63 -14.72 -13.83 -10.87
CA ASP A 63 -16.17 -13.73 -10.93
C ASP A 63 -16.68 -13.16 -12.27
N GLY A 64 -15.77 -12.65 -13.13
CA GLY A 64 -16.10 -12.04 -14.41
C GLY A 64 -16.68 -10.60 -14.28
N GLU A 65 -16.47 -9.97 -13.15
CA GLU A 65 -16.93 -8.59 -12.87
C GLU A 65 -15.92 -7.52 -13.28
N ALA A 66 -14.64 -7.91 -13.45
CA ALA A 66 -13.55 -7.01 -13.84
C ALA A 66 -12.77 -7.55 -15.04
N ASP A 67 -12.31 -6.63 -15.89
CA ASP A 67 -11.39 -6.95 -16.99
C ASP A 67 -9.96 -7.16 -16.48
N ILE A 68 -9.13 -7.92 -17.23
CA ILE A 68 -7.75 -8.28 -16.83
C ILE A 68 -6.75 -7.14 -17.04
N ASN A 69 -7.13 -6.05 -17.71
CA ASN A 69 -6.25 -4.97 -18.18
C ASN A 69 -6.29 -3.70 -17.32
N GLN A 70 -6.83 -3.77 -16.09
CA GLN A 70 -7.01 -2.60 -15.21
C GLN A 70 -5.85 -2.37 -14.22
N CYS A 71 -4.75 -3.14 -14.32
CA CYS A 71 -3.64 -3.05 -13.38
C CYS A 71 -2.41 -2.35 -13.99
N PRO A 72 -2.20 -1.02 -13.79
CA PRO A 72 -1.06 -0.31 -14.36
C PRO A 72 0.31 -0.84 -13.90
N PRO A 73 0.52 -1.18 -12.60
CA PRO A 73 1.80 -1.76 -12.18
C PRO A 73 2.09 -3.15 -12.75
N GLY A 74 1.04 -3.90 -13.17
CA GLY A 74 1.20 -5.19 -13.84
C GLY A 74 1.66 -5.05 -15.29
N GLY A 75 1.38 -3.91 -15.91
CA GLY A 75 1.74 -3.62 -17.30
C GLY A 75 1.16 -4.62 -18.30
N GLU A 76 1.64 -4.55 -19.53
CA GLU A 76 1.27 -5.48 -20.62
C GLU A 76 1.64 -6.93 -20.31
N GLU A 77 2.76 -7.16 -19.59
CA GLU A 77 3.20 -8.50 -19.21
C GLU A 77 2.21 -9.16 -18.26
N GLY A 78 1.67 -8.38 -17.29
CA GLY A 78 0.64 -8.85 -16.37
C GLY A 78 -0.66 -9.19 -17.07
N VAL A 79 -1.09 -8.37 -18.03
CA VAL A 79 -2.27 -8.64 -18.88
C VAL A 79 -2.08 -9.93 -19.67
N GLN A 80 -0.92 -10.13 -20.29
CA GLN A 80 -0.62 -11.34 -21.04
C GLN A 80 -0.67 -12.59 -20.15
N ALA A 81 -0.04 -12.55 -18.97
CA ALA A 81 -0.04 -13.66 -18.03
C ALA A 81 -1.45 -14.04 -17.56
N LEU A 82 -2.30 -13.02 -17.31
CA LEU A 82 -3.69 -13.24 -16.94
C LEU A 82 -4.52 -13.79 -18.11
N ALA A 83 -4.29 -13.29 -19.33
CA ALA A 83 -4.94 -13.80 -20.54
C ALA A 83 -4.60 -15.27 -20.79
N ASP A 84 -3.33 -15.64 -20.65
CA ASP A 84 -2.86 -17.03 -20.79
C ASP A 84 -3.48 -17.96 -19.74
N LEU A 85 -3.57 -17.49 -18.48
CA LEU A 85 -4.20 -18.27 -17.41
C LEU A 85 -5.70 -18.51 -17.66
N LEU A 86 -6.41 -17.49 -18.15
CA LEU A 86 -7.85 -17.53 -18.36
C LEU A 86 -8.25 -18.07 -19.73
N GLY A 87 -7.30 -18.23 -20.66
CA GLY A 87 -7.55 -18.67 -22.04
C GLY A 87 -8.35 -17.67 -22.86
N ILE A 88 -8.15 -16.36 -22.63
CA ILE A 88 -8.80 -15.27 -23.34
C ILE A 88 -7.79 -14.44 -24.15
N GLU A 89 -8.27 -13.65 -25.10
CA GLU A 89 -7.36 -12.73 -25.84
C GLU A 89 -6.90 -11.58 -24.94
N PRO A 90 -5.59 -11.24 -24.96
CA PRO A 90 -5.08 -10.10 -24.22
C PRO A 90 -5.64 -8.79 -24.77
N LYS A 91 -6.01 -7.88 -23.89
CA LYS A 91 -6.46 -6.52 -24.22
C LYS A 91 -5.34 -5.53 -23.92
N PRO A 92 -5.25 -4.40 -24.63
CA PRO A 92 -4.31 -3.34 -24.25
C PRO A 92 -4.64 -2.82 -22.84
N LEU A 93 -3.62 -2.35 -22.13
CA LEU A 93 -3.78 -1.79 -20.79
C LEU A 93 -4.80 -0.64 -20.81
N ASP A 94 -5.72 -0.63 -19.84
CA ASP A 94 -6.72 0.43 -19.71
C ASP A 94 -6.11 1.67 -19.06
N THR A 95 -5.83 2.68 -19.88
CA THR A 95 -5.22 3.95 -19.44
C THR A 95 -6.10 4.79 -18.54
N SER A 96 -7.41 4.47 -18.40
CA SER A 96 -8.29 5.16 -17.44
C SER A 96 -7.90 4.91 -15.99
N HIS A 97 -7.21 3.80 -15.70
CA HIS A 97 -6.67 3.44 -14.39
C HIS A 97 -5.21 3.90 -14.20
N GLY A 98 -4.61 4.52 -15.20
CA GLY A 98 -3.22 4.97 -15.20
C GLY A 98 -2.36 4.25 -16.24
N GLU A 99 -1.11 4.66 -16.33
CA GLU A 99 -0.11 4.09 -17.24
C GLU A 99 0.91 3.27 -16.47
N SER A 100 1.48 2.25 -17.12
CA SER A 100 2.63 1.54 -16.56
C SER A 100 3.84 2.48 -16.56
N LYS A 101 4.34 2.80 -15.36
CA LYS A 101 5.47 3.71 -15.15
C LYS A 101 6.62 2.96 -14.48
N PRO A 102 7.87 3.44 -14.66
CA PRO A 102 8.98 2.93 -13.86
C PRO A 102 8.70 3.14 -12.36
N PRO A 103 9.36 2.41 -11.47
CA PRO A 103 9.14 2.54 -10.04
C PRO A 103 9.52 3.95 -9.55
N ILE A 104 8.53 4.69 -9.11
CA ILE A 104 8.63 6.06 -8.56
C ILE A 104 8.24 6.08 -7.10
N VAL A 105 8.68 7.12 -6.38
CA VAL A 105 8.38 7.36 -4.97
C VAL A 105 7.91 8.80 -4.80
N ALA A 106 6.88 9.00 -3.99
CA ALA A 106 6.47 10.33 -3.60
C ALA A 106 7.42 10.90 -2.53
N VAL A 107 7.77 12.15 -2.64
CA VAL A 107 8.60 12.89 -1.68
C VAL A 107 7.86 14.16 -1.28
N ILE A 108 7.76 14.40 0.02
CA ILE A 108 7.09 15.59 0.56
C ILE A 108 8.13 16.64 0.92
N ASP A 109 7.99 17.84 0.37
CA ASP A 109 8.75 19.01 0.81
C ASP A 109 8.22 19.44 2.19
N GLU A 110 8.99 19.08 3.22
CA GLU A 110 8.62 19.31 4.62
C GLU A 110 8.48 20.79 4.97
N ASP A 111 9.26 21.67 4.32
CA ASP A 111 9.21 23.13 4.54
C ASP A 111 7.90 23.74 4.01
N ARG A 112 7.33 23.15 2.96
CA ARG A 112 6.07 23.59 2.36
C ARG A 112 4.85 22.88 2.96
N CYS A 113 5.06 21.78 3.66
CA CYS A 113 3.98 20.95 4.21
C CYS A 113 3.28 21.65 5.38
N ILE A 114 1.96 21.82 5.27
CA ILE A 114 1.12 22.47 6.30
C ILE A 114 0.49 21.50 7.31
N GLY A 115 0.75 20.19 7.19
CA GLY A 115 0.22 19.19 8.11
C GLY A 115 -1.30 18.98 8.00
N CYS A 116 -1.87 19.03 6.79
CA CYS A 116 -3.32 18.91 6.58
C CYS A 116 -3.86 17.46 6.66
N THR A 117 -3.01 16.45 6.68
CA THR A 117 -3.31 14.99 6.76
C THR A 117 -4.07 14.39 5.57
N LEU A 118 -4.39 15.14 4.53
CA LEU A 118 -5.16 14.64 3.39
C LEU A 118 -4.40 13.56 2.60
N CYS A 119 -3.09 13.71 2.44
CA CYS A 119 -2.24 12.71 1.79
C CYS A 119 -2.17 11.38 2.57
N ILE A 120 -2.19 11.42 3.91
CA ILE A 120 -2.25 10.22 4.76
C ILE A 120 -3.54 9.46 4.51
N GLN A 121 -4.68 10.15 4.46
CA GLN A 121 -5.99 9.55 4.23
C GLN A 121 -6.12 8.95 2.81
N ALA A 122 -5.40 9.50 1.85
CA ALA A 122 -5.41 9.04 0.46
C ALA A 122 -4.44 7.88 0.21
N CYS A 123 -3.51 7.59 1.13
CA CYS A 123 -2.49 6.56 0.94
C CYS A 123 -3.06 5.15 1.23
N PRO A 124 -3.17 4.25 0.23
CA PRO A 124 -3.74 2.92 0.43
C PRO A 124 -2.81 1.94 1.15
N VAL A 125 -1.52 2.28 1.26
CA VAL A 125 -0.48 1.44 1.87
C VAL A 125 0.13 2.04 3.14
N ASP A 126 -0.48 3.11 3.67
CA ASP A 126 -0.03 3.81 4.89
C ASP A 126 1.45 4.23 4.88
N ALA A 127 2.00 4.52 3.69
CA ALA A 127 3.39 4.89 3.52
C ALA A 127 3.72 6.32 3.97
N ILE A 128 2.75 7.12 4.43
CA ILE A 128 2.94 8.51 4.81
C ILE A 128 2.73 8.66 6.32
N ILE A 129 3.76 9.14 7.01
CA ILE A 129 3.71 9.42 8.44
C ILE A 129 3.66 10.92 8.72
N GLY A 130 3.01 11.28 9.80
CA GLY A 130 2.83 12.66 10.23
C GLY A 130 1.59 12.82 11.11
N ALA A 131 1.27 14.05 11.47
CA ALA A 131 0.11 14.37 12.27
C ALA A 131 -0.48 15.72 11.87
N SER A 132 -1.68 16.03 12.34
CA SER A 132 -2.31 17.33 12.11
C SER A 132 -1.41 18.47 12.60
N ARG A 133 -1.15 19.45 11.72
CA ARG A 133 -0.27 20.61 11.94
C ARG A 133 1.21 20.23 12.19
N GLN A 134 1.62 19.05 11.77
CA GLN A 134 3.01 18.62 11.73
C GLN A 134 3.36 18.26 10.29
N MET A 135 4.60 18.44 9.91
CA MET A 135 5.09 18.02 8.60
C MET A 135 4.84 16.53 8.40
N HIS A 136 4.64 16.13 7.14
CA HIS A 136 4.52 14.74 6.76
C HIS A 136 5.77 14.28 6.03
N THR A 137 6.10 13.00 6.15
CA THR A 137 7.17 12.38 5.39
C THR A 137 6.73 11.03 4.83
N VAL A 138 7.37 10.57 3.77
CA VAL A 138 7.06 9.31 3.09
C VAL A 138 8.07 8.23 3.49
N ILE A 139 7.60 7.05 3.81
CA ILE A 139 8.43 5.86 3.99
C ILE A 139 8.66 5.27 2.58
N GLU A 140 9.83 5.50 2.01
CA GLU A 140 10.16 5.12 0.63
C GLU A 140 9.98 3.62 0.36
N SER A 141 10.33 2.75 1.32
CA SER A 141 10.20 1.30 1.19
C SER A 141 8.75 0.85 1.02
N GLU A 142 7.82 1.58 1.61
CA GLU A 142 6.40 1.25 1.62
C GLU A 142 5.62 1.96 0.50
N CYS A 143 6.19 3.04 -0.06
CA CYS A 143 5.54 3.81 -1.12
C CYS A 143 5.49 3.01 -2.43
N THR A 144 4.31 2.90 -3.03
CA THR A 144 4.08 2.19 -4.30
C THR A 144 4.07 3.10 -5.53
N GLY A 145 4.28 4.42 -5.36
CA GLY A 145 4.26 5.38 -6.45
C GLY A 145 2.90 5.57 -7.13
N CYS A 146 1.80 5.28 -6.43
CA CYS A 146 0.44 5.30 -6.98
C CYS A 146 -0.12 6.71 -7.27
N GLU A 147 0.57 7.78 -6.87
CA GLU A 147 0.22 9.18 -7.10
C GLU A 147 -1.07 9.68 -6.41
N LEU A 148 -1.80 8.83 -5.68
CA LEU A 148 -3.09 9.18 -5.05
C LEU A 148 -2.97 10.28 -3.98
N CYS A 149 -1.77 10.55 -3.47
CA CYS A 149 -1.52 11.61 -2.51
C CYS A 149 -1.36 13.00 -3.14
N LEU A 150 -1.15 13.11 -4.47
CA LEU A 150 -0.94 14.38 -5.15
C LEU A 150 -2.21 15.23 -5.23
N PRO A 151 -3.34 14.71 -5.79
CA PRO A 151 -4.55 15.53 -5.99
C PRO A 151 -5.11 16.15 -4.70
N PRO A 152 -5.09 15.49 -3.53
CA PRO A 152 -5.63 16.07 -2.30
C PRO A 152 -4.69 17.08 -1.64
N CYS A 153 -3.44 17.26 -2.10
CA CYS A 153 -2.49 18.19 -1.49
C CYS A 153 -2.83 19.64 -1.83
N PRO A 154 -3.25 20.49 -0.87
CA PRO A 154 -3.72 21.84 -1.17
C PRO A 154 -2.56 22.84 -1.42
N VAL A 155 -1.31 22.44 -1.16
CA VAL A 155 -0.12 23.31 -1.29
C VAL A 155 0.90 22.74 -2.29
N ASP A 156 0.56 21.66 -3.00
CA ASP A 156 1.38 21.03 -4.04
C ASP A 156 2.85 20.82 -3.58
N CYS A 157 3.02 20.28 -2.36
CA CYS A 157 4.33 20.04 -1.77
C CYS A 157 4.81 18.60 -1.94
N ILE A 158 4.22 17.82 -2.84
CA ILE A 158 4.56 16.41 -3.09
C ILE A 158 5.13 16.27 -4.49
N ASP A 159 6.39 15.86 -4.56
CA ASP A 159 7.08 15.58 -5.80
C ASP A 159 7.23 14.07 -6.03
N LEU A 160 7.37 13.66 -7.28
CA LEU A 160 7.64 12.27 -7.65
C LEU A 160 9.09 12.15 -8.08
N VAL A 161 9.80 11.18 -7.52
CA VAL A 161 11.19 10.89 -7.86
C VAL A 161 11.35 9.45 -8.28
N ASP A 162 12.29 9.19 -9.19
CA ASP A 162 12.63 7.84 -9.60
C ASP A 162 13.26 7.08 -8.43
N ARG A 163 12.70 5.90 -8.10
CA ARG A 163 13.23 5.04 -7.01
C ARG A 163 14.67 4.57 -7.27
N ALA A 164 15.13 4.54 -8.53
CA ALA A 164 16.50 4.19 -8.88
C ALA A 164 17.53 5.25 -8.46
N GLN A 165 17.09 6.47 -8.16
CA GLN A 165 17.96 7.53 -7.66
C GLN A 165 17.79 7.66 -6.14
N PRO A 166 18.88 7.50 -5.35
CA PRO A 166 18.79 7.74 -3.92
C PRO A 166 18.36 9.20 -3.68
N TYR A 167 17.19 9.36 -3.07
CA TYR A 167 16.74 10.69 -2.65
C TYR A 167 17.75 11.27 -1.66
N VAL A 168 18.39 12.35 -2.04
CA VAL A 168 19.21 13.15 -1.14
C VAL A 168 18.33 14.31 -0.66
N PRO A 169 17.81 14.25 0.58
CA PRO A 169 17.00 15.37 1.10
C PRO A 169 17.79 16.66 1.00
N PRO A 170 17.16 17.78 0.65
CA PRO A 170 17.81 19.08 0.71
C PRO A 170 18.38 19.22 2.13
N LYS A 171 19.69 19.53 2.23
CA LYS A 171 20.33 19.72 3.54
C LYS A 171 19.50 20.75 4.30
N PRO A 172 18.97 20.41 5.49
CA PRO A 172 18.25 21.40 6.28
C PRO A 172 19.16 22.61 6.43
N ARG A 173 18.65 23.79 6.04
CA ARG A 173 19.34 25.04 6.35
C ARG A 173 19.41 25.10 7.86
N LEU A 174 20.60 24.75 8.39
CA LEU A 174 20.95 25.01 9.78
C LEU A 174 21.11 26.55 9.95
N GLU A 175 20.07 27.29 9.66
CA GLU A 175 19.96 28.62 10.18
C GLU A 175 19.83 28.45 11.68
N THR A 176 20.92 28.73 12.34
CA THR A 176 21.17 28.75 13.77
C THR A 176 19.88 28.89 14.57
N ILE A 177 19.38 27.77 15.08
CA ILE A 177 18.36 27.80 16.14
C ILE A 177 19.05 28.48 17.33
N PRO A 178 18.65 29.69 17.73
CA PRO A 178 19.27 30.36 18.88
C PRO A 178 18.93 29.54 20.12
N VAL A 179 19.87 28.72 20.58
CA VAL A 179 19.75 27.99 21.82
C VAL A 179 19.80 29.01 22.95
N ARG A 180 18.62 29.40 23.46
CA ARG A 180 18.53 30.19 24.69
C ARG A 180 18.85 29.26 25.85
N ILE A 181 20.08 29.26 26.28
CA ILE A 181 20.49 28.67 27.55
C ILE A 181 19.85 29.53 28.65
N ARG A 182 18.84 29.03 29.34
CA ARG A 182 18.38 29.64 30.60
C ARG A 182 19.51 29.40 31.62
N ALA A 183 20.16 30.47 32.02
CA ALA A 183 21.01 30.42 33.20
C ALA A 183 20.15 30.04 34.41
N ALA A 184 20.65 29.08 35.23
CA ALA A 184 20.01 28.60 36.44
C ALA A 184 19.96 29.70 37.53
#